data_6baf5134812dfa6ab85e56d334920475
#
_entry.id   6baf5134812dfa6ab85e56d334920475
#
_cell.length_a   1.000
_cell.length_b   1.000
_cell.length_c   1.000
_cell.angle_alpha   90.00
_cell.angle_beta   90.00
_cell.angle_gamma   90.00
#
_symmetry.space_group_name_H-M   'P 1'
#
loop_
_entity.id
_entity.type
_entity.pdbx_description
1 polymer ?
#
loop_
_entity_poly.entity_id
_entity_poly.type
_entity_poly.pdbx_seq_one_letter_code
_entity_poly.pdbx_strand_id
1 'polypeptide(L)'
;MVVLLCAVAGQFGCEALRNSRGMQITYNYVKTADGVTLALRRYKPDQVAADRDPVILCHGLGYNLLFWDLADRTSLARYLAREGFDVWSLSLRGAYPSSQSLNSTLRKMSRFNLPPEMLKTLQKRLGDIRITNWSVDDHIQLDVPTAIAFVQAETGHKRVHWIGHSMGGMVMFAYLQDPSRARNAHSFVAVSVPMAVFHPLSEPLTFMHESENALRLGSKVVGSSAPAAVGTVLGDMGLPMDRLFYNGDNIDEGVLRGLFYLAQEEISPGQLGQLLAMVRSERFTSVDGQMDYTGGLCEVTTPTYLLAGTVDNLATVGAVQFAFRQINSTEKEYDLFGRVNGQRNDYGHDDIIIGRQAKAEVYPRIAAWLERFPCRPHESDMMLQPVVPSSAAAAEEEG
;
A
#
# COMPACT_ATOMS: atom_id res chain seq x y z
N MET A 1 17.04 21.16 -23.38
CA MET A 1 16.69 19.86 -22.76
C MET A 1 16.97 19.84 -21.26
N VAL A 2 18.13 20.26 -20.79
CA VAL A 2 18.45 20.38 -19.34
C VAL A 2 17.53 21.36 -18.61
N VAL A 3 17.14 22.46 -19.23
CA VAL A 3 16.25 23.49 -18.65
C VAL A 3 14.81 22.94 -18.47
N LEU A 4 14.34 22.07 -19.37
CA LEU A 4 13.00 21.44 -19.23
C LEU A 4 12.97 20.40 -18.12
N LEU A 5 14.07 19.66 -17.91
CA LEU A 5 14.24 18.69 -16.81
C LEU A 5 14.29 19.38 -15.43
N CYS A 6 14.96 20.52 -15.32
CA CYS A 6 14.95 21.33 -14.10
C CYS A 6 13.57 21.93 -13.81
N ALA A 7 12.78 22.28 -14.82
CA ALA A 7 11.43 22.79 -14.64
C ALA A 7 10.45 21.71 -14.14
N VAL A 8 10.55 20.48 -14.65
CA VAL A 8 9.71 19.34 -14.20
C VAL A 8 10.10 18.91 -12.80
N ALA A 9 11.39 18.76 -12.50
CA ALA A 9 11.87 18.43 -11.16
C ALA A 9 11.56 19.56 -10.15
N GLY A 10 11.64 20.81 -10.58
CA GLY A 10 11.29 21.98 -9.77
C GLY A 10 9.79 22.09 -9.48
N GLN A 11 8.92 21.71 -10.42
CA GLN A 11 7.48 21.70 -10.19
C GLN A 11 7.06 20.63 -9.18
N PHE A 12 7.58 19.40 -9.29
CA PHE A 12 7.29 18.35 -8.32
C PHE A 12 7.90 18.62 -6.94
N GLY A 13 9.10 19.16 -6.87
CA GLY A 13 9.74 19.56 -5.60
C GLY A 13 9.02 20.72 -4.92
N CYS A 14 8.57 21.75 -5.66
CA CYS A 14 7.82 22.88 -5.12
C CYS A 14 6.39 22.50 -4.69
N GLU A 15 5.74 21.57 -5.39
CA GLU A 15 4.39 21.10 -5.03
C GLU A 15 4.41 20.25 -3.75
N ALA A 16 5.42 19.40 -3.58
CA ALA A 16 5.64 18.65 -2.35
C ALA A 16 5.91 19.56 -1.13
N LEU A 17 6.65 20.67 -1.32
CA LEU A 17 6.93 21.65 -0.27
C LEU A 17 5.74 22.61 -0.02
N ARG A 18 4.94 22.92 -1.05
CA ARG A 18 3.77 23.81 -0.89
C ARG A 18 2.60 23.17 -0.15
N ASN A 19 2.45 21.84 -0.22
CA ASN A 19 1.30 21.10 0.34
C ASN A 19 1.58 20.44 1.70
N SER A 20 2.70 20.76 2.34
CA SER A 20 3.00 20.28 3.70
C SER A 20 2.36 21.14 4.81
N ARG A 21 1.49 22.11 4.47
CA ARG A 21 0.78 22.88 5.49
C ARG A 21 -0.08 21.97 6.37
N GLY A 22 0.20 21.98 7.67
CA GLY A 22 -0.52 21.21 8.67
C GLY A 22 -0.01 19.78 8.88
N MET A 23 1.13 19.39 8.26
CA MET A 23 1.76 18.10 8.51
C MET A 23 3.25 18.07 8.19
N GLN A 24 4.01 17.27 8.94
CA GLN A 24 5.40 16.97 8.67
C GLN A 24 5.51 15.66 7.88
N ILE A 25 6.28 15.67 6.78
CA ILE A 25 6.52 14.48 5.96
C ILE A 25 7.98 14.09 6.08
N THR A 26 8.24 12.85 6.55
CA THR A 26 9.60 12.32 6.75
C THR A 26 9.74 10.92 6.16
N TYR A 27 10.99 10.54 5.78
CA TYR A 27 11.33 9.17 5.43
C TYR A 27 12.02 8.51 6.62
N ASN A 28 11.60 7.29 6.91
CA ASN A 28 12.14 6.46 7.96
C ASN A 28 12.57 5.12 7.37
N TYR A 29 13.58 4.48 7.96
CA TYR A 29 14.14 3.25 7.45
C TYR A 29 14.32 2.25 8.58
N VAL A 30 13.94 1.00 8.36
CA VAL A 30 14.07 -0.08 9.33
C VAL A 30 14.61 -1.35 8.65
N LYS A 31 15.45 -2.11 9.36
CA LYS A 31 15.99 -3.37 8.86
C LYS A 31 15.15 -4.55 9.32
N THR A 32 14.83 -5.43 8.37
CA THR A 32 14.25 -6.75 8.65
C THR A 32 15.30 -7.69 9.26
N ALA A 33 14.86 -8.82 9.82
CA ALA A 33 15.76 -9.81 10.44
C ALA A 33 16.79 -10.39 9.46
N ASP A 34 16.46 -10.46 8.16
CA ASP A 34 17.37 -10.89 7.08
C ASP A 34 18.21 -9.73 6.48
N GLY A 35 18.17 -8.54 7.08
CA GLY A 35 19.03 -7.40 6.75
C GLY A 35 18.52 -6.49 5.63
N VAL A 36 17.34 -6.73 5.08
CA VAL A 36 16.72 -5.86 4.09
C VAL A 36 16.26 -4.56 4.76
N THR A 37 16.55 -3.42 4.15
CA THR A 37 16.05 -2.13 4.64
C THR A 37 14.72 -1.79 3.99
N LEU A 38 13.67 -1.66 4.79
CA LEU A 38 12.37 -1.15 4.39
C LEU A 38 12.33 0.36 4.56
N ALA A 39 11.51 1.03 3.75
CA ALA A 39 11.28 2.46 3.84
C ALA A 39 9.83 2.74 4.20
N LEU A 40 9.62 3.67 5.13
CA LEU A 40 8.31 4.18 5.49
C LEU A 40 8.30 5.71 5.34
N ARG A 41 7.31 6.24 4.65
CA ARG A 41 7.09 7.68 4.57
C ARG A 41 5.96 8.07 5.54
N ARG A 42 6.34 8.82 6.57
CA ARG A 42 5.42 9.28 7.61
C ARG A 42 4.79 10.61 7.21
N TYR A 43 3.49 10.72 7.40
CA TYR A 43 2.70 11.93 7.28
C TYR A 43 2.13 12.23 8.67
N LYS A 44 2.89 12.98 9.47
CA LYS A 44 2.52 13.33 10.83
C LYS A 44 1.81 14.68 10.83
N PRO A 45 0.52 14.75 11.20
CA PRO A 45 -0.17 16.03 11.34
C PRO A 45 0.43 16.86 12.48
N ASP A 46 0.30 18.21 12.41
CA ASP A 46 0.77 19.08 13.48
C ASP A 46 0.08 18.77 14.83
N GLN A 47 -1.15 18.26 14.75
CA GLN A 47 -1.90 17.76 15.90
C GLN A 47 -2.38 16.34 15.59
N VAL A 48 -1.75 15.36 16.22
CA VAL A 48 -2.20 13.97 16.22
C VAL A 48 -3.32 13.83 17.24
N ALA A 49 -4.45 13.24 16.85
CA ALA A 49 -5.53 12.95 17.78
C ALA A 49 -5.08 11.86 18.76
N ALA A 50 -5.15 12.16 20.06
CA ALA A 50 -4.60 11.29 21.13
C ALA A 50 -5.29 9.93 21.24
N ASP A 51 -6.51 9.82 20.72
CA ASP A 51 -7.36 8.63 20.76
C ASP A 51 -7.25 7.78 19.46
N ARG A 52 -6.26 8.05 18.59
CA ARG A 52 -6.11 7.39 17.30
C ARG A 52 -4.82 6.60 17.20
N ASP A 53 -4.92 5.31 16.94
CA ASP A 53 -3.77 4.47 16.60
C ASP A 53 -3.18 4.88 15.23
N PRO A 54 -1.86 4.72 15.01
CA PRO A 54 -1.23 5.04 13.73
C PRO A 54 -1.74 4.14 12.61
N VAL A 55 -1.72 4.66 11.38
CA VAL A 55 -2.19 3.97 10.18
C VAL A 55 -1.02 3.60 9.28
N ILE A 56 -0.87 2.32 8.95
CA ILE A 56 0.08 1.85 7.93
C ILE A 56 -0.67 1.62 6.61
N LEU A 57 -0.15 2.22 5.52
CA LEU A 57 -0.64 2.04 4.16
C LEU A 57 0.32 1.13 3.40
N CYS A 58 -0.15 -0.02 2.91
CA CYS A 58 0.65 -0.99 2.17
C CYS A 58 0.17 -1.15 0.73
N HIS A 59 1.07 -0.91 -0.22
CA HIS A 59 0.80 -0.92 -1.66
C HIS A 59 0.60 -2.32 -2.23
N GLY A 60 0.04 -2.39 -3.45
CA GLY A 60 -0.11 -3.61 -4.24
C GLY A 60 1.17 -4.07 -4.93
N LEU A 61 1.06 -5.17 -5.66
CA LEU A 61 2.16 -5.73 -6.45
C LEU A 61 2.66 -4.74 -7.49
N GLY A 62 3.99 -4.61 -7.60
CA GLY A 62 4.61 -3.75 -8.61
C GLY A 62 4.49 -2.24 -8.33
N TYR A 63 4.15 -1.86 -7.10
CA TYR A 63 4.10 -0.46 -6.66
C TYR A 63 5.05 -0.18 -5.51
N ASN A 64 5.12 1.10 -5.09
CA ASN A 64 5.85 1.56 -3.91
C ASN A 64 4.98 2.48 -3.06
N LEU A 65 5.54 3.01 -1.98
CA LEU A 65 4.85 3.89 -1.03
C LEU A 65 4.20 5.14 -1.65
N LEU A 66 4.63 5.58 -2.85
CA LEU A 66 4.06 6.75 -3.52
C LEU A 66 2.70 6.47 -4.18
N PHE A 67 2.28 5.22 -4.31
CA PHE A 67 0.92 4.86 -4.73
C PHE A 67 -0.15 5.60 -3.92
N TRP A 68 0.12 5.83 -2.64
CA TRP A 68 -0.79 6.49 -1.70
C TRP A 68 -0.73 8.02 -1.72
N ASP A 69 0.21 8.61 -2.50
CA ASP A 69 0.45 10.07 -2.54
C ASP A 69 0.96 10.53 -3.92
N LEU A 70 0.24 10.19 -5.00
CA LEU A 70 0.59 10.58 -6.38
C LEU A 70 0.33 12.07 -6.64
N ALA A 71 -0.77 12.61 -6.12
CA ALA A 71 -1.14 14.01 -6.19
C ALA A 71 -2.04 14.36 -5.00
N ASP A 72 -2.09 15.62 -4.57
CA ASP A 72 -2.88 16.03 -3.38
C ASP A 72 -4.37 15.63 -3.49
N ARG A 73 -4.92 15.67 -4.71
CA ARG A 73 -6.32 15.29 -4.98
C ARG A 73 -6.56 13.78 -4.90
N THR A 74 -5.53 12.95 -5.01
CA THR A 74 -5.59 11.49 -4.99
C THR A 74 -4.66 10.91 -3.92
N SER A 75 -4.41 11.65 -2.84
CA SER A 75 -3.59 11.22 -1.73
C SER A 75 -4.44 10.81 -0.54
N LEU A 76 -4.60 9.50 -0.35
CA LEU A 76 -5.22 8.95 0.87
C LEU A 76 -4.32 9.23 2.08
N ALA A 77 -3.00 9.15 1.93
CA ALA A 77 -2.06 9.42 3.02
C ALA A 77 -2.24 10.83 3.60
N ARG A 78 -2.28 11.86 2.73
CA ARG A 78 -2.51 13.24 3.17
C ARG A 78 -3.92 13.48 3.66
N TYR A 79 -4.91 12.80 3.08
CA TYR A 79 -6.29 12.90 3.53
C TYR A 79 -6.42 12.44 4.98
N LEU A 80 -5.99 11.22 5.31
CA LEU A 80 -6.04 10.68 6.67
C LEU A 80 -5.18 11.49 7.67
N ALA A 81 -4.03 12.01 7.22
CA ALA A 81 -3.24 12.90 8.08
C ALA A 81 -3.98 14.20 8.41
N ARG A 82 -4.75 14.78 7.46
CA ARG A 82 -5.60 15.95 7.73
C ARG A 82 -6.78 15.62 8.67
N GLU A 83 -7.25 14.37 8.65
CA GLU A 83 -8.22 13.87 9.63
C GLU A 83 -7.59 13.59 11.02
N GLY A 84 -6.28 13.83 11.20
CA GLY A 84 -5.59 13.72 12.49
C GLY A 84 -4.93 12.36 12.77
N PHE A 85 -4.84 11.46 11.80
CA PHE A 85 -4.11 10.21 11.93
C PHE A 85 -2.61 10.40 11.67
N ASP A 86 -1.76 9.68 12.43
CA ASP A 86 -0.34 9.52 12.12
C ASP A 86 -0.18 8.42 11.06
N VAL A 87 0.08 8.80 9.81
CA VAL A 87 0.02 7.90 8.65
C VAL A 87 1.41 7.52 8.17
N TRP A 88 1.61 6.23 7.90
CA TRP A 88 2.87 5.65 7.49
C TRP A 88 2.70 4.84 6.20
N SER A 89 3.17 5.36 5.08
CA SER A 89 3.16 4.65 3.81
C SER A 89 4.40 3.78 3.69
N LEU A 90 4.21 2.46 3.58
CA LEU A 90 5.27 1.44 3.57
C LEU A 90 5.67 1.10 2.13
N SER A 91 6.97 1.02 1.86
CA SER A 91 7.53 0.26 0.74
C SER A 91 8.04 -1.08 1.21
N LEU A 92 7.47 -2.15 0.69
CA LEU A 92 7.93 -3.51 0.89
C LEU A 92 9.31 -3.71 0.24
N ARG A 93 10.02 -4.81 0.56
CA ARG A 93 11.29 -5.15 -0.09
C ARG A 93 11.17 -5.12 -1.61
N GLY A 94 12.20 -4.64 -2.28
CA GLY A 94 12.22 -4.48 -3.73
C GLY A 94 11.51 -3.24 -4.28
N ALA A 95 10.73 -2.52 -3.47
CA ALA A 95 10.08 -1.28 -3.87
C ALA A 95 10.87 -0.05 -3.41
N TYR A 96 10.97 1.00 -4.26
CA TYR A 96 11.67 2.24 -3.91
C TYR A 96 11.01 2.92 -2.68
N PRO A 97 11.77 3.48 -1.75
CA PRO A 97 13.24 3.57 -1.65
C PRO A 97 13.88 2.50 -0.73
N SER A 98 13.30 1.31 -0.59
CA SER A 98 13.91 0.22 0.18
C SER A 98 15.23 -0.28 -0.45
N SER A 99 16.09 -0.98 0.32
CA SER A 99 17.48 -1.24 -0.09
C SER A 99 17.66 -2.12 -1.34
N GLN A 100 16.69 -2.96 -1.66
CA GLN A 100 16.75 -3.80 -2.86
C GLN A 100 16.21 -3.09 -4.12
N SER A 101 15.72 -1.87 -3.98
CA SER A 101 15.19 -1.05 -5.08
C SER A 101 16.23 -0.22 -5.83
N LEU A 102 17.52 -0.37 -5.49
CA LEU A 102 18.57 0.43 -6.13
C LEU A 102 18.62 0.20 -7.65
N ASN A 103 18.28 -1.01 -8.12
CA ASN A 103 18.11 -1.29 -9.53
C ASN A 103 16.96 -0.49 -10.16
N SER A 104 15.85 -0.32 -9.46
CA SER A 104 14.73 0.52 -9.93
C SER A 104 15.14 2.00 -9.99
N THR A 105 15.93 2.46 -9.03
CA THR A 105 16.49 3.82 -9.03
C THR A 105 17.47 4.03 -10.19
N LEU A 106 18.38 3.09 -10.43
CA LEU A 106 19.31 3.14 -11.56
C LEU A 106 18.57 3.08 -12.90
N ARG A 107 17.53 2.27 -13.01
CA ARG A 107 16.69 2.22 -14.22
C ARG A 107 15.84 3.48 -14.40
N LYS A 108 15.31 4.07 -13.33
CA LYS A 108 14.68 5.40 -13.39
C LYS A 108 15.68 6.44 -13.88
N MET A 109 16.94 6.39 -13.42
CA MET A 109 18.02 7.26 -13.91
C MET A 109 18.41 6.95 -15.36
N SER A 110 18.37 5.69 -15.82
CA SER A 110 18.65 5.32 -17.22
C SER A 110 17.60 5.86 -18.19
N ARG A 111 16.38 6.09 -17.75
CA ARG A 111 15.33 6.75 -18.55
C ARG A 111 15.69 8.20 -18.90
N PHE A 112 16.64 8.80 -18.19
CA PHE A 112 17.18 10.15 -18.49
C PHE A 112 18.33 10.15 -19.49
N ASN A 113 18.49 9.10 -20.32
CA ASN A 113 19.56 8.99 -21.32
C ASN A 113 20.98 9.18 -20.73
N LEU A 114 21.23 8.63 -19.55
CA LEU A 114 22.60 8.58 -19.03
C LEU A 114 23.46 7.69 -19.96
N PRO A 115 24.70 8.11 -20.27
CA PRO A 115 25.60 7.32 -21.09
C PRO A 115 25.75 5.91 -20.50
N PRO A 116 25.76 4.83 -21.32
CA PRO A 116 25.90 3.45 -20.87
C PRO A 116 27.10 3.21 -19.95
N GLU A 117 28.19 3.93 -20.16
CA GLU A 117 29.42 3.84 -19.35
C GLU A 117 29.23 4.44 -17.95
N MET A 118 28.40 5.46 -17.81
CA MET A 118 28.07 6.03 -16.51
C MET A 118 27.17 5.09 -15.71
N LEU A 119 26.23 4.39 -16.37
CA LEU A 119 25.43 3.34 -15.74
C LEU A 119 26.27 2.17 -15.26
N LYS A 120 27.23 1.68 -16.09
CA LYS A 120 28.18 0.62 -15.71
C LYS A 120 29.05 1.06 -14.54
N THR A 121 29.50 2.31 -14.52
CA THR A 121 30.32 2.86 -13.44
C THR A 121 29.53 2.96 -12.14
N LEU A 122 28.27 3.38 -12.21
CA LEU A 122 27.35 3.41 -11.06
C LEU A 122 27.07 1.99 -10.56
N GLN A 123 26.75 1.06 -11.44
CA GLN A 123 26.55 -0.36 -11.09
C GLN A 123 27.79 -0.96 -10.40
N LYS A 124 29.00 -0.69 -10.92
CA LYS A 124 30.25 -1.17 -10.32
C LYS A 124 30.55 -0.53 -8.96
N ARG A 125 30.22 0.75 -8.77
CA ARG A 125 30.41 1.46 -7.47
C ARG A 125 29.40 1.05 -6.41
N LEU A 126 28.21 0.63 -6.83
CA LEU A 126 27.12 0.25 -5.93
C LEU A 126 27.18 -1.23 -5.52
N GLY A 127 28.14 -1.98 -6.10
CA GLY A 127 28.33 -3.42 -5.87
C GLY A 127 27.33 -4.28 -6.63
N ASP A 128 27.54 -5.59 -6.60
CA ASP A 128 26.60 -6.59 -7.12
C ASP A 128 25.36 -6.61 -6.24
N ILE A 129 24.41 -5.72 -6.53
CA ILE A 129 23.08 -5.84 -5.96
C ILE A 129 22.45 -7.05 -6.64
N ARG A 130 22.57 -8.19 -5.99
CA ARG A 130 21.86 -9.40 -6.39
C ARG A 130 20.37 -9.05 -6.40
N ILE A 131 19.72 -9.24 -7.54
CA ILE A 131 18.27 -9.34 -7.58
C ILE A 131 17.97 -10.59 -6.77
N THR A 132 17.76 -10.41 -5.47
CA THR A 132 17.34 -11.50 -4.61
C THR A 132 15.93 -11.86 -5.01
N ASN A 133 15.71 -13.15 -5.17
CA ASN A 133 14.41 -13.69 -5.51
C ASN A 133 13.58 -13.78 -4.22
N TRP A 134 12.71 -12.82 -3.96
CA TRP A 134 11.77 -12.85 -2.84
C TRP A 134 10.37 -13.21 -3.31
N SER A 135 9.60 -13.78 -2.43
CA SER A 135 8.21 -14.17 -2.62
C SER A 135 7.26 -13.29 -1.80
N VAL A 136 5.96 -13.53 -1.89
CA VAL A 136 4.97 -12.88 -1.03
C VAL A 136 5.12 -13.36 0.42
N ASP A 137 5.62 -14.59 0.63
CA ASP A 137 5.87 -15.12 1.97
C ASP A 137 6.93 -14.30 2.73
N ASP A 138 7.96 -13.78 2.04
CA ASP A 138 8.95 -12.91 2.66
C ASP A 138 8.32 -11.61 3.17
N HIS A 139 7.34 -11.06 2.47
CA HIS A 139 6.59 -9.90 2.96
C HIS A 139 5.78 -10.25 4.21
N ILE A 140 5.09 -11.42 4.22
CA ILE A 140 4.26 -11.86 5.34
C ILE A 140 5.11 -12.13 6.59
N GLN A 141 6.26 -12.78 6.42
CA GLN A 141 7.07 -13.27 7.53
C GLN A 141 8.06 -12.24 8.06
N LEU A 142 8.55 -11.34 7.22
CA LEU A 142 9.63 -10.43 7.55
C LEU A 142 9.24 -8.94 7.45
N ASP A 143 8.61 -8.51 6.35
CA ASP A 143 8.37 -7.09 6.12
C ASP A 143 7.23 -6.55 6.99
N VAL A 144 6.07 -7.22 6.98
CA VAL A 144 4.88 -6.79 7.75
C VAL A 144 5.19 -6.70 9.25
N PRO A 145 5.74 -7.76 9.91
CA PRO A 145 6.04 -7.68 11.34
C PRO A 145 7.08 -6.60 11.66
N THR A 146 8.11 -6.42 10.80
CA THR A 146 9.12 -5.37 10.98
C THR A 146 8.51 -3.97 10.90
N ALA A 147 7.66 -3.72 9.91
CA ALA A 147 7.01 -2.42 9.75
C ALA A 147 6.07 -2.09 10.92
N ILE A 148 5.28 -3.05 11.37
CA ILE A 148 4.38 -2.87 12.51
C ILE A 148 5.18 -2.58 13.79
N ALA A 149 6.18 -3.40 14.10
CA ALA A 149 7.02 -3.20 15.31
C ALA A 149 7.74 -1.85 15.28
N PHE A 150 8.22 -1.42 14.12
CA PHE A 150 8.85 -0.11 13.96
C PHE A 150 7.88 1.04 14.24
N VAL A 151 6.68 1.01 13.65
CA VAL A 151 5.68 2.06 13.87
C VAL A 151 5.21 2.10 15.31
N GLN A 152 5.02 0.93 15.96
CA GLN A 152 4.71 0.84 17.39
C GLN A 152 5.79 1.49 18.26
N ALA A 153 7.07 1.22 17.96
CA ALA A 153 8.20 1.81 18.69
C ALA A 153 8.30 3.33 18.51
N GLU A 154 8.09 3.82 17.27
CA GLU A 154 8.17 5.25 16.95
C GLU A 154 7.00 6.09 17.49
N THR A 155 5.85 5.47 17.71
CA THR A 155 4.63 6.15 18.14
C THR A 155 4.25 5.88 19.58
N GLY A 156 4.79 4.83 20.19
CA GLY A 156 4.40 4.36 21.54
C GLY A 156 3.08 3.59 21.58
N HIS A 157 2.38 3.44 20.45
CA HIS A 157 1.13 2.72 20.38
C HIS A 157 1.35 1.21 20.35
N LYS A 158 0.45 0.44 20.96
CA LYS A 158 0.52 -1.04 21.00
C LYS A 158 -0.06 -1.68 19.73
N ARG A 159 -0.92 -0.97 19.01
CA ARG A 159 -1.62 -1.45 17.82
C ARG A 159 -1.52 -0.43 16.71
N VAL A 160 -1.77 -0.90 15.49
CA VAL A 160 -1.82 -0.08 14.28
C VAL A 160 -3.11 -0.38 13.51
N HIS A 161 -3.62 0.58 12.78
CA HIS A 161 -4.53 0.31 11.68
C HIS A 161 -3.72 -0.05 10.44
N TRP A 162 -4.22 -0.99 9.65
CA TRP A 162 -3.60 -1.35 8.38
C TRP A 162 -4.58 -1.11 7.24
N ILE A 163 -4.12 -0.43 6.20
CA ILE A 163 -4.84 -0.30 4.94
C ILE A 163 -3.97 -0.94 3.86
N GLY A 164 -4.45 -2.04 3.28
CA GLY A 164 -3.72 -2.78 2.26
C GLY A 164 -4.47 -2.80 0.95
N HIS A 165 -3.81 -2.38 -0.13
CA HIS A 165 -4.32 -2.48 -1.48
C HIS A 165 -3.79 -3.75 -2.15
N SER A 166 -4.66 -4.57 -2.75
CA SER A 166 -4.25 -5.73 -3.53
C SER A 166 -3.31 -6.65 -2.73
N MET A 167 -2.09 -6.93 -3.21
CA MET A 167 -1.07 -7.70 -2.48
C MET A 167 -0.81 -7.17 -1.07
N GLY A 168 -0.84 -5.84 -0.85
CA GLY A 168 -0.69 -5.25 0.48
C GLY A 168 -1.79 -5.64 1.47
N GLY A 169 -2.96 -6.02 0.96
CA GLY A 169 -4.04 -6.62 1.74
C GLY A 169 -3.90 -8.14 1.86
N MET A 170 -3.41 -8.83 0.81
CA MET A 170 -3.16 -10.29 0.87
C MET A 170 -2.15 -10.63 1.96
N VAL A 171 -1.05 -9.88 2.06
CA VAL A 171 -0.03 -10.10 3.11
C VAL A 171 -0.60 -9.86 4.51
N MET A 172 -1.52 -8.90 4.65
CA MET A 172 -2.15 -8.64 5.94
C MET A 172 -3.17 -9.71 6.30
N PHE A 173 -4.00 -10.20 5.39
CA PHE A 173 -4.87 -11.34 5.65
C PHE A 173 -4.06 -12.56 6.12
N ALA A 174 -2.95 -12.88 5.46
CA ALA A 174 -2.09 -13.99 5.86
C ALA A 174 -1.40 -13.74 7.23
N TYR A 175 -0.96 -12.52 7.52
CA TYR A 175 -0.38 -12.12 8.81
C TYR A 175 -1.37 -12.30 9.97
N LEU A 176 -2.65 -11.93 9.76
CA LEU A 176 -3.70 -11.97 10.77
C LEU A 176 -4.21 -13.38 11.11
N GLN A 177 -3.82 -14.40 10.33
CA GLN A 177 -4.16 -15.81 10.64
C GLN A 177 -3.43 -16.33 11.87
N ASP A 178 -2.35 -15.68 12.29
CA ASP A 178 -1.67 -15.99 13.54
C ASP A 178 -2.22 -15.10 14.67
N PRO A 179 -2.89 -15.68 15.71
CA PRO A 179 -3.47 -14.90 16.81
C PRO A 179 -2.43 -14.08 17.58
N SER A 180 -1.17 -14.55 17.63
CA SER A 180 -0.07 -13.82 18.29
C SER A 180 0.31 -12.55 17.53
N ARG A 181 0.10 -12.51 16.23
CA ARG A 181 0.33 -11.38 15.33
C ARG A 181 -0.88 -10.46 15.24
N ALA A 182 -2.09 -11.04 15.18
CA ALA A 182 -3.36 -10.32 15.03
C ALA A 182 -3.58 -9.27 16.12
N ARG A 183 -3.09 -9.51 17.35
CA ARG A 183 -3.16 -8.54 18.46
C ARG A 183 -2.46 -7.20 18.19
N ASN A 184 -1.54 -7.13 17.24
CA ASN A 184 -0.84 -5.90 16.86
C ASN A 184 -1.66 -5.02 15.90
N ALA A 185 -2.75 -5.53 15.33
CA ALA A 185 -3.65 -4.78 14.47
C ALA A 185 -4.90 -4.37 15.25
N HIS A 186 -5.29 -3.09 15.14
CA HIS A 186 -6.53 -2.59 15.71
C HIS A 186 -7.71 -2.82 14.76
N SER A 187 -7.53 -2.45 13.50
CA SER A 187 -8.45 -2.79 12.41
C SER A 187 -7.70 -2.89 11.09
N PHE A 188 -8.35 -3.51 10.12
CA PHE A 188 -7.82 -3.71 8.79
C PHE A 188 -8.81 -3.21 7.73
N VAL A 189 -8.32 -2.46 6.75
CA VAL A 189 -9.05 -2.06 5.55
C VAL A 189 -8.42 -2.76 4.34
N ALA A 190 -9.17 -3.68 3.76
CA ALA A 190 -8.78 -4.49 2.60
C ALA A 190 -9.35 -3.87 1.32
N VAL A 191 -8.52 -3.22 0.52
CA VAL A 191 -8.92 -2.53 -0.70
C VAL A 191 -8.59 -3.39 -1.91
N SER A 192 -9.60 -3.86 -2.65
CA SER A 192 -9.43 -4.67 -3.86
C SER A 192 -8.48 -5.86 -3.63
N VAL A 193 -8.78 -6.70 -2.64
CA VAL A 193 -7.89 -7.80 -2.21
C VAL A 193 -8.38 -9.16 -2.71
N PRO A 194 -7.66 -9.81 -3.66
CA PRO A 194 -8.02 -11.12 -4.16
C PRO A 194 -7.38 -12.22 -3.28
N MET A 195 -8.14 -12.87 -2.40
CA MET A 195 -7.67 -14.03 -1.62
C MET A 195 -7.99 -15.38 -2.28
N ALA A 196 -8.72 -15.36 -3.37
CA ALA A 196 -9.01 -16.52 -4.22
C ALA A 196 -9.27 -16.03 -5.66
N VAL A 197 -9.14 -16.93 -6.61
CA VAL A 197 -9.47 -16.69 -8.01
C VAL A 197 -10.67 -17.57 -8.39
N PHE A 198 -11.60 -17.06 -9.19
CA PHE A 198 -12.80 -17.77 -9.59
C PHE A 198 -12.92 -17.86 -11.09
N HIS A 199 -13.38 -19.02 -11.58
CA HIS A 199 -13.75 -19.20 -12.98
C HIS A 199 -15.22 -18.83 -13.25
N PRO A 200 -15.56 -18.34 -14.46
CA PRO A 200 -14.60 -18.02 -15.52
C PRO A 200 -13.70 -16.86 -15.13
N LEU A 201 -12.44 -16.93 -15.54
CA LEU A 201 -11.51 -15.82 -15.38
C LEU A 201 -12.04 -14.60 -16.15
N SER A 202 -11.76 -13.40 -15.65
CA SER A 202 -11.98 -12.19 -16.44
C SER A 202 -11.15 -12.25 -17.74
N GLU A 203 -11.61 -11.61 -18.80
CA GLU A 203 -10.92 -11.60 -20.11
C GLU A 203 -9.42 -11.27 -19.96
N PRO A 204 -9.02 -10.22 -19.20
CA PRO A 204 -7.60 -9.93 -19.03
C PRO A 204 -6.84 -10.99 -18.22
N LEU A 205 -7.46 -11.63 -17.21
CA LEU A 205 -6.83 -12.73 -16.46
C LEU A 205 -6.66 -13.99 -17.33
N THR A 206 -7.63 -14.28 -18.19
CA THR A 206 -7.54 -15.37 -19.17
C THR A 206 -6.37 -15.11 -20.11
N PHE A 207 -6.25 -13.92 -20.67
CA PHE A 207 -5.12 -13.53 -21.52
C PHE A 207 -3.77 -13.68 -20.79
N MET A 208 -3.68 -13.23 -19.54
CA MET A 208 -2.46 -13.38 -18.73
C MET A 208 -2.12 -14.86 -18.49
N HIS A 209 -3.11 -15.69 -18.18
CA HIS A 209 -2.92 -17.12 -17.95
C HIS A 209 -2.44 -17.84 -19.21
N GLU A 210 -3.08 -17.59 -20.35
CA GLU A 210 -2.72 -18.18 -21.64
C GLU A 210 -1.36 -17.69 -22.16
N SER A 211 -1.00 -16.44 -21.82
CA SER A 211 0.26 -15.82 -22.22
C SER A 211 1.42 -16.03 -21.24
N GLU A 212 1.28 -16.90 -20.24
CA GLU A 212 2.30 -17.09 -19.18
C GLU A 212 3.71 -17.30 -19.72
N ASN A 213 3.87 -18.16 -20.75
CA ASN A 213 5.18 -18.44 -21.34
C ASN A 213 5.75 -17.21 -22.05
N ALA A 214 4.91 -16.40 -22.70
CA ALA A 214 5.31 -15.15 -23.31
C ALA A 214 5.68 -14.09 -22.26
N LEU A 215 4.94 -14.01 -21.15
CA LEU A 215 5.24 -13.13 -20.03
C LEU A 215 6.55 -13.52 -19.33
N ARG A 216 6.80 -14.80 -19.09
CA ARG A 216 8.06 -15.32 -18.55
C ARG A 216 9.26 -15.06 -19.47
N LEU A 217 9.07 -15.19 -20.78
CA LEU A 217 10.10 -14.88 -21.77
C LEU A 217 10.31 -13.37 -21.88
N GLY A 218 9.24 -12.60 -21.93
CA GLY A 218 9.27 -11.13 -21.98
C GLY A 218 9.91 -10.51 -20.76
N SER A 219 9.68 -11.04 -19.55
CA SER A 219 10.33 -10.55 -18.31
C SER A 219 11.83 -10.77 -18.29
N LYS A 220 12.35 -11.76 -19.02
CA LYS A 220 13.79 -12.02 -19.18
C LYS A 220 14.45 -11.13 -20.25
N VAL A 221 13.70 -10.76 -21.29
CA VAL A 221 14.23 -10.03 -22.46
C VAL A 221 13.99 -8.53 -22.35
N VAL A 222 12.82 -8.15 -21.89
CA VAL A 222 12.43 -6.74 -21.71
C VAL A 222 12.25 -6.55 -20.21
N GLY A 223 13.27 -6.07 -19.53
CA GLY A 223 13.12 -5.81 -18.09
C GLY A 223 11.80 -5.08 -17.83
N SER A 224 11.14 -5.40 -16.70
CA SER A 224 9.82 -4.92 -16.28
C SER A 224 9.60 -3.39 -16.30
N SER A 225 10.65 -2.64 -16.63
CA SER A 225 10.64 -1.18 -16.78
C SER A 225 10.08 -0.67 -18.13
N ALA A 226 9.97 -1.52 -19.16
CA ALA A 226 9.49 -1.07 -20.47
C ALA A 226 8.01 -0.65 -20.45
N PRO A 227 7.07 -1.42 -19.85
CA PRO A 227 5.67 -0.99 -19.74
C PRO A 227 5.54 0.34 -18.97
N ALA A 228 6.29 0.51 -17.89
CA ALA A 228 6.29 1.74 -17.13
C ALA A 228 6.82 2.94 -17.93
N ALA A 229 7.88 2.76 -18.73
CA ALA A 229 8.42 3.82 -19.58
C ALA A 229 7.42 4.23 -20.66
N VAL A 230 6.75 3.26 -21.28
CA VAL A 230 5.74 3.50 -22.31
C VAL A 230 4.52 4.19 -21.70
N GLY A 231 3.97 3.67 -20.58
CA GLY A 231 2.83 4.26 -19.88
C GLY A 231 3.10 5.68 -19.35
N THR A 232 4.35 5.99 -18.96
CA THR A 232 4.73 7.36 -18.55
C THR A 232 4.57 8.37 -19.70
N VAL A 233 4.87 7.95 -20.94
CA VAL A 233 4.81 8.83 -22.12
C VAL A 233 3.41 8.85 -22.72
N LEU A 234 2.82 7.70 -22.94
CA LEU A 234 1.57 7.54 -23.67
C LEU A 234 0.31 7.61 -22.78
N GLY A 235 0.44 7.36 -21.46
CA GLY A 235 -0.71 7.26 -20.56
C GLY A 235 -1.52 6.00 -20.81
N ASP A 236 -2.84 6.11 -20.75
CA ASP A 236 -3.78 5.02 -21.05
C ASP A 236 -3.70 4.67 -22.54
N MET A 237 -3.36 3.42 -22.83
CA MET A 237 -3.28 2.92 -24.20
C MET A 237 -4.53 2.14 -24.60
N GLY A 238 -5.48 1.94 -23.68
CA GLY A 238 -6.69 1.17 -23.91
C GLY A 238 -6.44 -0.32 -24.20
N LEU A 239 -5.29 -0.85 -23.73
CA LEU A 239 -4.97 -2.27 -23.92
C LEU A 239 -5.84 -3.14 -23.01
N PRO A 240 -6.15 -4.40 -23.40
CA PRO A 240 -6.89 -5.33 -22.54
C PRO A 240 -6.25 -5.49 -21.15
N MET A 241 -4.91 -5.45 -21.08
CA MET A 241 -4.16 -5.54 -19.81
C MET A 241 -4.36 -4.34 -18.88
N ASP A 242 -4.64 -3.14 -19.44
CA ASP A 242 -4.88 -1.94 -18.63
C ASP A 242 -6.11 -2.13 -17.74
N ARG A 243 -7.14 -2.85 -18.24
CA ARG A 243 -8.37 -3.16 -17.51
C ARG A 243 -8.17 -4.08 -16.31
N LEU A 244 -7.01 -4.75 -16.16
CA LEU A 244 -6.66 -5.45 -14.92
C LEU A 244 -6.38 -4.47 -13.79
N PHE A 245 -5.79 -3.32 -14.12
CA PHE A 245 -5.26 -2.40 -13.14
C PHE A 245 -6.18 -1.22 -12.87
N TYR A 246 -6.90 -0.70 -13.89
CA TYR A 246 -7.74 0.48 -13.69
C TYR A 246 -8.87 0.58 -14.71
N ASN A 247 -9.87 1.38 -14.35
CA ASN A 247 -10.88 1.90 -15.28
C ASN A 247 -10.41 3.25 -15.83
N GLY A 248 -10.04 3.32 -17.12
CA GLY A 248 -9.53 4.53 -17.77
C GLY A 248 -10.52 5.72 -17.68
N ASP A 249 -11.81 5.46 -17.65
CA ASP A 249 -12.84 6.51 -17.53
C ASP A 249 -12.82 7.18 -16.14
N ASN A 250 -12.32 6.47 -15.11
CA ASN A 250 -12.30 6.95 -13.73
C ASN A 250 -10.94 7.48 -13.28
N ILE A 251 -9.91 7.44 -14.12
CA ILE A 251 -8.59 7.94 -13.76
C ILE A 251 -8.26 9.24 -14.52
N ASP A 252 -7.50 10.13 -13.86
CA ASP A 252 -6.94 11.32 -14.51
C ASP A 252 -5.62 10.94 -15.18
N GLU A 253 -5.43 11.37 -16.43
CA GLU A 253 -4.25 11.04 -17.22
C GLU A 253 -2.94 11.48 -16.54
N GLY A 254 -2.93 12.65 -15.88
CA GLY A 254 -1.76 13.13 -15.12
C GLY A 254 -1.45 12.24 -13.91
N VAL A 255 -2.48 11.73 -13.22
CA VAL A 255 -2.35 10.77 -12.11
C VAL A 255 -1.83 9.44 -12.64
N LEU A 256 -2.36 8.94 -13.75
CA LEU A 256 -1.92 7.69 -14.37
C LEU A 256 -0.44 7.76 -14.81
N ARG A 257 -0.04 8.84 -15.46
CA ARG A 257 1.38 9.08 -15.80
C ARG A 257 2.25 9.16 -14.54
N GLY A 258 1.73 9.79 -13.47
CA GLY A 258 2.39 9.84 -12.17
C GLY A 258 2.56 8.44 -11.56
N LEU A 259 1.54 7.57 -11.66
CA LEU A 259 1.60 6.18 -11.22
C LEU A 259 2.74 5.43 -11.91
N PHE A 260 2.79 5.46 -13.24
CA PHE A 260 3.84 4.80 -14.02
C PHE A 260 5.24 5.37 -13.74
N TYR A 261 5.36 6.68 -13.57
CA TYR A 261 6.65 7.32 -13.38
C TYR A 261 7.18 7.23 -11.96
N LEU A 262 6.32 7.42 -10.95
CA LEU A 262 6.73 7.56 -9.55
C LEU A 262 6.56 6.27 -8.75
N ALA A 263 5.46 5.54 -8.98
CA ALA A 263 5.06 4.48 -8.08
C ALA A 263 5.27 3.07 -8.63
N GLN A 264 5.38 2.89 -9.95
CA GLN A 264 5.55 1.55 -10.53
C GLN A 264 6.94 0.99 -10.29
N GLU A 265 7.00 -0.27 -9.84
CA GLU A 265 8.21 -1.02 -9.50
C GLU A 265 8.26 -2.37 -10.22
N GLU A 266 9.41 -3.03 -10.12
CA GLU A 266 9.60 -4.38 -10.65
C GLU A 266 8.98 -5.43 -9.73
N ILE A 267 8.51 -6.50 -10.34
CA ILE A 267 8.00 -7.68 -9.65
C ILE A 267 9.13 -8.72 -9.61
N SER A 268 9.42 -9.29 -8.45
CA SER A 268 10.41 -10.37 -8.36
C SER A 268 9.89 -11.65 -9.01
N PRO A 269 10.78 -12.52 -9.53
CA PRO A 269 10.36 -13.81 -10.06
C PRO A 269 9.60 -14.69 -9.05
N GLY A 270 9.96 -14.61 -7.77
CA GLY A 270 9.29 -15.34 -6.69
C GLY A 270 7.85 -14.87 -6.46
N GLN A 271 7.64 -13.54 -6.40
CA GLN A 271 6.29 -12.96 -6.31
C GLN A 271 5.44 -13.37 -7.52
N LEU A 272 5.98 -13.19 -8.74
CA LEU A 272 5.25 -13.56 -9.95
C LEU A 272 4.92 -15.04 -9.98
N GLY A 273 5.88 -15.91 -9.61
CA GLY A 273 5.66 -17.36 -9.54
C GLY A 273 4.56 -17.76 -8.58
N GLN A 274 4.53 -17.17 -7.37
CA GLN A 274 3.51 -17.45 -6.36
C GLN A 274 2.12 -16.97 -6.80
N LEU A 275 2.01 -15.80 -7.44
CA LEU A 275 0.73 -15.30 -7.95
C LEU A 275 0.22 -16.09 -9.16
N LEU A 276 1.11 -16.53 -10.07
CA LEU A 276 0.72 -17.41 -11.17
C LEU A 276 0.29 -18.79 -10.65
N ALA A 277 0.91 -19.30 -9.58
CA ALA A 277 0.45 -20.52 -8.89
C ALA A 277 -0.95 -20.34 -8.32
N MET A 278 -1.24 -19.16 -7.72
CA MET A 278 -2.57 -18.83 -7.22
C MET A 278 -3.63 -18.81 -8.35
N VAL A 279 -3.32 -18.24 -9.51
CA VAL A 279 -4.27 -18.24 -10.65
C VAL A 279 -4.58 -19.65 -11.11
N ARG A 280 -3.60 -20.58 -11.08
CA ARG A 280 -3.79 -21.98 -11.49
C ARG A 280 -4.54 -22.83 -10.46
N SER A 281 -4.22 -22.62 -9.18
CA SER A 281 -4.80 -23.41 -8.09
C SER A 281 -6.08 -22.79 -7.50
N GLU A 282 -6.45 -21.59 -7.94
CA GLU A 282 -7.55 -20.76 -7.41
C GLU A 282 -7.34 -20.38 -5.93
N ARG A 283 -6.21 -20.72 -5.34
CA ARG A 283 -5.90 -20.55 -3.92
C ARG A 283 -4.56 -19.87 -3.72
N PHE A 284 -4.52 -18.96 -2.77
CA PHE A 284 -3.28 -18.36 -2.32
C PHE A 284 -2.64 -19.23 -1.24
N THR A 285 -1.48 -19.78 -1.56
CA THR A 285 -0.69 -20.65 -0.67
C THR A 285 0.74 -20.14 -0.55
N SER A 286 1.48 -20.61 0.48
CA SER A 286 2.93 -20.39 0.54
C SER A 286 3.63 -21.08 -0.62
N VAL A 287 4.86 -20.62 -0.93
CA VAL A 287 5.68 -21.17 -2.03
C VAL A 287 5.96 -22.65 -1.85
N ASP A 288 6.14 -23.11 -0.60
CA ASP A 288 6.35 -24.52 -0.25
C ASP A 288 5.06 -25.33 -0.10
N GLY A 289 3.89 -24.67 -0.25
CA GLY A 289 2.57 -25.30 -0.13
C GLY A 289 2.16 -25.69 1.30
N GLN A 290 2.94 -25.36 2.32
CA GLN A 290 2.63 -25.74 3.71
C GLN A 290 1.53 -24.87 4.32
N MET A 291 1.42 -23.61 3.90
CA MET A 291 0.39 -22.69 4.36
C MET A 291 -0.64 -22.44 3.27
N ASP A 292 -1.91 -22.64 3.61
CA ASP A 292 -3.04 -22.29 2.77
C ASP A 292 -3.68 -20.98 3.28
N TYR A 293 -3.19 -19.86 2.76
CA TYR A 293 -3.68 -18.54 3.18
C TYR A 293 -5.14 -18.28 2.78
N THR A 294 -5.63 -18.90 1.72
CA THR A 294 -7.06 -18.83 1.36
C THR A 294 -7.91 -19.58 2.38
N GLY A 295 -7.51 -20.80 2.76
CA GLY A 295 -8.22 -21.60 3.77
C GLY A 295 -8.14 -21.01 5.16
N GLY A 296 -7.02 -20.39 5.51
CA GLY A 296 -6.80 -19.76 6.80
C GLY A 296 -7.58 -18.46 7.02
N LEU A 297 -8.36 -17.96 6.05
CA LEU A 297 -9.19 -16.77 6.24
C LEU A 297 -10.17 -16.88 7.43
N CYS A 298 -10.60 -18.07 7.77
CA CYS A 298 -11.48 -18.32 8.94
C CYS A 298 -10.81 -18.01 10.29
N GLU A 299 -9.48 -17.90 10.34
CA GLU A 299 -8.74 -17.52 11.55
C GLU A 299 -8.70 -15.99 11.74
N VAL A 300 -9.11 -15.20 10.74
CA VAL A 300 -9.08 -13.73 10.81
C VAL A 300 -10.27 -13.23 11.61
N THR A 301 -9.98 -12.73 12.83
CA THR A 301 -10.98 -12.16 13.76
C THR A 301 -10.85 -10.66 13.94
N THR A 302 -9.77 -10.05 13.42
CA THR A 302 -9.54 -8.59 13.47
C THR A 302 -10.67 -7.84 12.79
N PRO A 303 -11.17 -6.70 13.34
CA PRO A 303 -12.13 -5.83 12.67
C PRO A 303 -11.67 -5.51 11.24
N THR A 304 -12.50 -5.83 10.24
CA THR A 304 -12.09 -5.76 8.83
C THR A 304 -13.15 -5.11 7.95
N TYR A 305 -12.73 -4.10 7.20
CA TYR A 305 -13.54 -3.45 6.17
C TYR A 305 -13.00 -3.78 4.78
N LEU A 306 -13.83 -4.37 3.92
CA LEU A 306 -13.45 -4.78 2.56
C LEU A 306 -14.12 -3.85 1.54
N LEU A 307 -13.32 -3.34 0.60
CA LEU A 307 -13.76 -2.50 -0.50
C LEU A 307 -13.51 -3.19 -1.84
N ALA A 308 -14.50 -3.17 -2.72
CA ALA A 308 -14.41 -3.71 -4.07
C ALA A 308 -14.88 -2.69 -5.10
N GLY A 309 -14.31 -2.72 -6.31
CA GLY A 309 -14.77 -1.98 -7.48
C GLY A 309 -15.66 -2.85 -8.36
N THR A 310 -16.72 -2.24 -8.94
CA THR A 310 -17.68 -2.96 -9.81
C THR A 310 -17.07 -3.50 -11.09
N VAL A 311 -15.98 -2.89 -11.57
CA VAL A 311 -15.29 -3.27 -12.81
C VAL A 311 -13.83 -3.69 -12.55
N ASP A 312 -13.52 -4.10 -11.31
CA ASP A 312 -12.22 -4.69 -10.97
C ASP A 312 -12.12 -6.10 -11.57
N ASN A 313 -11.20 -6.25 -12.53
CA ASN A 313 -10.97 -7.50 -13.24
C ASN A 313 -9.89 -8.38 -12.60
N LEU A 314 -9.16 -7.87 -11.60
CA LEU A 314 -8.13 -8.59 -10.86
C LEU A 314 -8.67 -9.11 -9.54
N ALA A 315 -9.11 -8.21 -8.65
CA ALA A 315 -9.82 -8.55 -7.42
C ALA A 315 -11.33 -8.47 -7.67
N THR A 316 -11.85 -9.41 -8.45
CA THR A 316 -13.26 -9.43 -8.84
C THR A 316 -14.18 -9.31 -7.63
N VAL A 317 -15.39 -8.77 -7.85
CA VAL A 317 -16.42 -8.67 -6.81
C VAL A 317 -16.60 -10.01 -6.08
N GLY A 318 -16.61 -11.12 -6.83
CA GLY A 318 -16.72 -12.46 -6.25
C GLY A 318 -15.55 -12.83 -5.32
N ALA A 319 -14.32 -12.45 -5.69
CA ALA A 319 -13.12 -12.73 -4.90
C ALA A 319 -13.13 -11.96 -3.57
N VAL A 320 -13.49 -10.66 -3.60
CA VAL A 320 -13.58 -9.84 -2.37
C VAL A 320 -14.74 -10.29 -1.48
N GLN A 321 -15.90 -10.60 -2.06
CA GLN A 321 -17.05 -11.14 -1.31
C GLN A 321 -16.75 -12.51 -0.71
N PHE A 322 -15.94 -13.33 -1.37
CA PHE A 322 -15.49 -14.61 -0.80
C PHE A 322 -14.69 -14.34 0.47
N ALA A 323 -13.67 -13.48 0.44
CA ALA A 323 -12.90 -13.14 1.63
C ALA A 323 -13.80 -12.61 2.75
N PHE A 324 -14.75 -11.71 2.44
CA PHE A 324 -15.72 -11.18 3.41
C PHE A 324 -16.54 -12.29 4.08
N ARG A 325 -16.96 -13.30 3.34
CA ARG A 325 -17.74 -14.44 3.89
C ARG A 325 -16.87 -15.36 4.75
N GLN A 326 -15.58 -15.55 4.37
CA GLN A 326 -14.70 -16.51 5.04
C GLN A 326 -14.12 -16.00 6.35
N ILE A 327 -13.86 -14.68 6.49
CA ILE A 327 -13.30 -14.16 7.74
C ILE A 327 -14.29 -14.27 8.91
N ASN A 328 -13.75 -14.53 10.11
CA ASN A 328 -14.50 -14.78 11.33
C ASN A 328 -14.60 -13.54 12.23
N SER A 329 -14.30 -12.36 11.69
CA SER A 329 -14.45 -11.10 12.41
C SER A 329 -15.93 -10.83 12.72
N THR A 330 -16.22 -10.46 13.96
CA THR A 330 -17.55 -10.00 14.40
C THR A 330 -17.85 -8.57 13.93
N GLU A 331 -16.79 -7.77 13.76
CA GLU A 331 -16.83 -6.42 13.24
C GLU A 331 -16.31 -6.43 11.80
N LYS A 332 -17.19 -6.64 10.83
CA LYS A 332 -16.82 -6.62 9.41
C LYS A 332 -17.83 -5.90 8.55
N GLU A 333 -17.32 -5.13 7.58
CA GLU A 333 -18.11 -4.41 6.59
C GLU A 333 -17.61 -4.69 5.17
N TYR A 334 -18.49 -4.52 4.20
CA TYR A 334 -18.20 -4.66 2.78
C TYR A 334 -18.92 -3.57 1.99
N ASP A 335 -18.17 -2.83 1.19
CA ASP A 335 -18.73 -1.87 0.23
C ASP A 335 -18.30 -2.20 -1.19
N LEU A 336 -19.25 -2.10 -2.12
CA LEU A 336 -19.02 -2.22 -3.55
C LEU A 336 -19.19 -0.83 -4.19
N PHE A 337 -18.11 -0.32 -4.79
CA PHE A 337 -18.08 1.00 -5.41
C PHE A 337 -18.31 0.91 -6.91
N GLY A 338 -19.31 1.66 -7.38
CA GLY A 338 -19.69 1.76 -8.79
C GLY A 338 -21.02 2.44 -8.98
N ARG A 339 -21.33 2.81 -10.21
CA ARG A 339 -22.56 3.56 -10.55
C ARG A 339 -23.84 2.89 -10.07
N VAL A 340 -23.84 1.57 -10.08
CA VAL A 340 -25.00 0.76 -9.61
C VAL A 340 -25.29 0.99 -8.12
N ASN A 341 -24.31 1.43 -7.35
CA ASN A 341 -24.41 1.73 -5.91
C ASN A 341 -24.43 3.25 -5.61
N GLY A 342 -24.64 4.08 -6.63
CA GLY A 342 -24.82 5.53 -6.49
C GLY A 342 -23.55 6.37 -6.61
N GLN A 343 -22.38 5.76 -6.88
CA GLN A 343 -21.17 6.50 -7.18
C GLN A 343 -21.23 7.12 -8.60
N ARG A 344 -20.41 8.15 -8.83
CA ARG A 344 -20.37 8.85 -10.12
C ARG A 344 -19.73 8.02 -11.23
N ASN A 345 -18.79 7.14 -10.86
CA ASN A 345 -18.05 6.28 -11.78
C ASN A 345 -18.07 4.83 -11.31
N ASP A 346 -17.82 3.91 -12.24
CA ASP A 346 -17.45 2.54 -11.91
C ASP A 346 -15.98 2.50 -11.53
N TYR A 347 -15.61 1.67 -10.55
CA TYR A 347 -14.27 1.58 -10.00
C TYR A 347 -13.61 0.26 -10.41
N GLY A 348 -12.38 0.35 -10.90
CA GLY A 348 -11.47 -0.77 -11.15
C GLY A 348 -10.52 -0.99 -9.98
N HIS A 349 -9.39 -1.69 -10.26
CA HIS A 349 -8.46 -2.17 -9.22
C HIS A 349 -7.72 -1.04 -8.50
N ASP A 350 -7.05 -0.16 -9.24
CA ASP A 350 -6.23 0.91 -8.68
C ASP A 350 -7.05 2.19 -8.45
N ASP A 351 -7.97 2.49 -9.34
CA ASP A 351 -8.72 3.74 -9.32
C ASP A 351 -9.75 3.82 -8.19
N ILE A 352 -9.98 2.73 -7.45
CA ILE A 352 -10.68 2.78 -6.16
C ILE A 352 -9.93 3.68 -5.15
N ILE A 353 -8.61 3.81 -5.29
CA ILE A 353 -7.79 4.73 -4.47
C ILE A 353 -7.40 5.99 -5.27
N ILE A 354 -6.92 5.83 -6.50
CA ILE A 354 -6.35 6.95 -7.25
C ILE A 354 -7.31 7.57 -8.28
N GLY A 355 -8.56 7.13 -8.27
CA GLY A 355 -9.60 7.59 -9.20
C GLY A 355 -10.06 9.02 -8.95
N ARG A 356 -10.73 9.59 -9.97
CA ARG A 356 -11.21 10.99 -10.00
C ARG A 356 -12.09 11.35 -8.81
N GLN A 357 -12.90 10.40 -8.34
CA GLN A 357 -13.88 10.62 -7.26
C GLN A 357 -13.51 9.91 -5.96
N ALA A 358 -12.38 9.18 -5.91
CA ALA A 358 -11.99 8.39 -4.75
C ALA A 358 -11.92 9.22 -3.45
N LYS A 359 -11.39 10.46 -3.55
CA LYS A 359 -11.32 11.39 -2.41
C LYS A 359 -12.70 11.77 -1.86
N ALA A 360 -13.72 11.84 -2.69
CA ALA A 360 -15.06 12.22 -2.27
C ALA A 360 -15.93 11.02 -1.87
N GLU A 361 -15.70 9.85 -2.48
CA GLU A 361 -16.59 8.70 -2.36
C GLU A 361 -16.00 7.57 -1.50
N VAL A 362 -14.68 7.34 -1.57
CA VAL A 362 -14.00 6.21 -0.92
C VAL A 362 -13.30 6.63 0.38
N TYR A 363 -12.52 7.71 0.36
CA TYR A 363 -11.70 8.11 1.51
C TYR A 363 -12.51 8.41 2.77
N PRO A 364 -13.68 9.10 2.71
CA PRO A 364 -14.51 9.32 3.89
C PRO A 364 -15.02 8.02 4.53
N ARG A 365 -15.29 7.00 3.72
CA ARG A 365 -15.72 5.68 4.21
C ARG A 365 -14.59 4.98 4.96
N ILE A 366 -13.36 5.07 4.43
CA ILE A 366 -12.15 4.54 5.10
C ILE A 366 -11.92 5.29 6.43
N ALA A 367 -11.96 6.62 6.44
CA ALA A 367 -11.77 7.41 7.67
C ALA A 367 -12.82 7.07 8.72
N ALA A 368 -14.10 7.03 8.34
CA ALA A 368 -15.20 6.68 9.23
C ALA A 368 -15.05 5.28 9.83
N TRP A 369 -14.52 4.31 9.07
CA TRP A 369 -14.20 2.98 9.61
C TRP A 369 -13.13 3.05 10.69
N LEU A 370 -12.02 3.75 10.43
CA LEU A 370 -10.92 3.87 11.40
C LEU A 370 -11.37 4.56 12.70
N GLU A 371 -12.24 5.56 12.61
CA GLU A 371 -12.78 6.31 13.76
C GLU A 371 -13.65 5.47 14.69
N ARG A 372 -14.17 4.34 14.22
CA ARG A 372 -14.94 3.40 15.07
C ARG A 372 -14.08 2.66 16.08
N PHE A 373 -12.76 2.66 15.90
CA PHE A 373 -11.80 1.93 16.74
C PHE A 373 -10.82 2.91 17.39
N PRO A 374 -11.27 3.73 18.36
CA PRO A 374 -10.39 4.66 19.05
C PRO A 374 -9.39 3.92 19.94
N CYS A 375 -8.17 4.45 20.00
CA CYS A 375 -7.18 4.02 20.97
C CYS A 375 -7.64 4.40 22.37
N ARG A 376 -7.94 3.43 23.23
CA ARG A 376 -8.24 3.74 24.63
C ARG A 376 -6.91 3.95 25.36
N PRO A 377 -6.72 5.09 26.07
CA PRO A 377 -5.58 5.27 26.95
C PRO A 377 -5.53 4.09 27.94
N HIS A 378 -4.37 3.50 28.11
CA HIS A 378 -4.22 2.44 29.12
C HIS A 378 -4.47 3.06 30.50
N GLU A 379 -5.22 2.38 31.40
CA GLU A 379 -5.45 2.84 32.78
C GLU A 379 -4.14 3.12 33.54
N SER A 380 -3.02 2.49 33.16
CA SER A 380 -1.69 2.78 33.67
C SER A 380 -1.16 4.19 33.33
N ASP A 381 -1.59 4.78 32.19
CA ASP A 381 -1.12 6.11 31.79
C ASP A 381 -1.90 7.22 32.48
N MET A 382 -3.09 6.92 33.00
CA MET A 382 -3.87 7.85 33.84
C MET A 382 -3.30 7.98 35.27
N MET A 383 -2.52 7.01 35.75
CA MET A 383 -1.91 7.05 37.06
C MET A 383 -0.60 7.85 37.14
N LEU A 384 -0.05 8.28 36.00
CA LEU A 384 1.20 9.05 35.89
C LEU A 384 0.99 10.56 35.71
N GLN A 385 -0.24 11.07 35.72
CA GLN A 385 -0.44 12.52 35.82
C GLN A 385 -0.09 12.99 37.22
N PRO A 386 0.87 13.93 37.37
CA PRO A 386 1.15 14.48 38.68
C PRO A 386 -0.13 15.15 39.19
N VAL A 387 -0.59 14.73 40.39
CA VAL A 387 -1.65 15.43 41.11
C VAL A 387 -1.14 16.85 41.36
N VAL A 388 -1.63 17.81 40.59
CA VAL A 388 -1.40 19.24 40.89
C VAL A 388 -2.20 19.51 42.14
N PRO A 389 -1.55 19.87 43.29
CA PRO A 389 -2.29 20.22 44.49
C PRO A 389 -3.17 21.43 44.20
N SER A 390 -4.45 21.31 44.47
CA SER A 390 -5.39 22.44 44.47
C SER A 390 -4.89 23.52 45.45
N SER A 391 -4.40 24.62 44.91
CA SER A 391 -4.10 25.82 45.72
C SER A 391 -5.39 26.59 46.03
N ALA A 392 -6.25 25.99 46.86
CA ALA A 392 -7.44 26.64 47.36
C ALA A 392 -7.67 26.21 48.84
N ALA A 393 -6.78 26.59 49.74
CA ALA A 393 -7.03 26.60 51.19
C ALA A 393 -5.87 27.34 51.91
N ALA A 394 -5.76 28.66 51.72
CA ALA A 394 -4.96 29.52 52.58
C ALA A 394 -5.45 30.95 52.41
N ALA A 395 -6.61 31.27 52.96
CA ALA A 395 -7.04 32.64 53.26
C ALA A 395 -8.28 32.58 54.15
N GLU A 396 -8.10 32.27 55.44
CA GLU A 396 -9.01 32.63 56.54
C GLU A 396 -8.37 32.17 57.84
N GLU A 397 -7.50 33.06 58.41
CA GLU A 397 -7.22 33.22 59.83
C GLU A 397 -6.13 34.30 59.94
N GLU A 398 -6.59 35.54 60.06
CA GLU A 398 -6.02 36.60 60.86
C GLU A 398 -6.83 37.91 60.60
N GLY A 399 -7.63 38.26 61.63
CA GLY A 399 -8.33 39.53 61.67
C GLY A 399 -9.33 39.56 62.78
#